data_00af046f45d4b9f32d8714e292db9e40
#
_entry.id   00af046f45d4b9f32d8714e292db9e40
#
_cell.length_a   1.000
_cell.length_b   1.000
_cell.length_c   1.000
_cell.angle_alpha   90.00
_cell.angle_beta   90.00
_cell.angle_gamma   90.00
#
_symmetry.space_group_name_H-M   'P 1'
#
loop_
_entity.id
_entity.type
_entity.pdbx_description
1 polymer ?
#
loop_
_entity_poly.entity_id
_entity_poly.type
_entity_poly.pdbx_seq_one_letter_code
_entity_poly.pdbx_strand_id
1 'polypeptide(L)'
;MSTKEALLQVREKADVLYTNWLQRSYFKMFGHQVDQRFAIVGNARTGSNYLLDGLKTSPSIRMYHEIFADHNRQVGKEFDRIFSTVFQPESKATKAVGFKVFYNHLTDDEWQKFLACKDLKIIHLIRRNRLRTVISLEIAFKTGQWTQSSKANPSEIKVKRLLMEPSKLIKRLEQIEEGEATARARFRDRQVLEVVYEELVKSPKSVFESVGIYLGVNGIDPAQIRLRRQNPETLQQLIINYEEVAAALRNSRFEEYLDN
;
A
#
# COMPACT_ATOMS: atom_id res chain seq x y z
N MET A 1 -14.76 4.19 28.88
CA MET A 1 -15.83 4.14 27.86
C MET A 1 -17.10 3.71 28.56
N SER A 2 -18.17 4.50 28.50
CA SER A 2 -19.44 4.14 29.16
C SER A 2 -20.12 3.01 28.37
N THR A 3 -20.93 2.20 29.04
CA THR A 3 -21.72 1.14 28.42
C THR A 3 -22.59 1.64 27.26
N LYS A 4 -23.00 2.89 27.34
CA LYS A 4 -23.79 3.59 26.32
C LYS A 4 -22.99 3.92 25.06
N GLU A 5 -21.72 4.31 25.19
CA GLU A 5 -20.80 4.56 24.05
C GLU A 5 -20.42 3.26 23.35
N ALA A 6 -20.21 2.19 24.10
CA ALA A 6 -19.96 0.86 23.51
C ALA A 6 -21.15 0.35 22.71
N LEU A 7 -22.38 0.51 23.20
CA LEU A 7 -23.61 0.14 22.51
C LEU A 7 -23.84 0.97 21.23
N LEU A 8 -23.54 2.29 21.27
CA LEU A 8 -23.61 3.15 20.09
C LEU A 8 -22.62 2.70 19.00
N GLN A 9 -21.37 2.42 19.36
CA GLN A 9 -20.36 1.94 18.41
C GLN A 9 -20.73 0.58 17.81
N VAL A 10 -21.31 -0.33 18.59
CA VAL A 10 -21.78 -1.63 18.09
C VAL A 10 -22.94 -1.45 17.10
N ARG A 11 -23.87 -0.53 17.41
CA ARG A 11 -25.00 -0.21 16.54
C ARG A 11 -24.56 0.43 15.23
N GLU A 12 -23.66 1.42 15.27
CA GLU A 12 -23.08 2.04 14.07
C GLU A 12 -22.34 1.03 13.19
N LYS A 13 -21.56 0.12 13.79
CA LYS A 13 -20.90 -0.96 13.04
C LYS A 13 -21.90 -1.94 12.43
N ALA A 14 -22.98 -2.27 13.14
CA ALA A 14 -24.03 -3.14 12.62
C ALA A 14 -24.78 -2.50 11.46
N ASP A 15 -25.09 -1.20 11.55
CA ASP A 15 -25.77 -0.45 10.50
C ASP A 15 -24.88 -0.34 9.24
N VAL A 16 -23.59 -0.11 9.39
CA VAL A 16 -22.62 -0.10 8.28
C VAL A 16 -22.51 -1.49 7.63
N LEU A 17 -22.47 -2.56 8.42
CA LEU A 17 -22.41 -3.92 7.91
C LEU A 17 -23.69 -4.31 7.15
N TYR A 18 -24.86 -3.92 7.68
CA TYR A 18 -26.16 -4.18 7.05
C TYR A 18 -26.32 -3.40 5.74
N THR A 19 -25.95 -2.13 5.73
CA THR A 19 -25.97 -1.30 4.52
C THR A 19 -25.01 -1.83 3.45
N ASN A 20 -23.82 -2.25 3.84
CA ASN A 20 -22.86 -2.88 2.93
C ASN A 20 -23.39 -4.23 2.38
N TRP A 21 -24.07 -5.02 3.20
CA TRP A 21 -24.67 -6.28 2.77
C TRP A 21 -25.81 -6.06 1.77
N LEU A 22 -26.70 -5.10 2.03
CA LEU A 22 -27.79 -4.73 1.11
C LEU A 22 -27.24 -4.21 -0.22
N GLN A 23 -26.27 -3.33 -0.19
CA GLN A 23 -25.61 -2.82 -1.40
C GLN A 23 -24.96 -3.94 -2.20
N ARG A 24 -24.24 -4.85 -1.55
CA ARG A 24 -23.62 -6.01 -2.21
C ARG A 24 -24.65 -6.95 -2.83
N SER A 25 -25.75 -7.21 -2.13
CA SER A 25 -26.84 -8.04 -2.64
C SER A 25 -27.51 -7.39 -3.86
N TYR A 26 -27.74 -6.08 -3.80
CA TYR A 26 -28.28 -5.30 -4.91
C TYR A 26 -27.36 -5.33 -6.13
N PHE A 27 -26.06 -5.06 -5.94
CA PHE A 27 -25.09 -5.07 -7.06
C PHE A 27 -24.85 -6.48 -7.61
N LYS A 28 -25.01 -7.52 -6.80
CA LYS A 28 -24.97 -8.89 -7.30
C LYS A 28 -26.09 -9.20 -8.30
N MET A 29 -27.26 -8.57 -8.12
CA MET A 29 -28.42 -8.76 -9.00
C MET A 29 -28.47 -7.74 -10.15
N PHE A 30 -28.09 -6.49 -9.93
CA PHE A 30 -28.29 -5.37 -10.84
C PHE A 30 -27.01 -4.60 -11.18
N GLY A 31 -25.87 -5.01 -10.64
CA GLY A 31 -24.57 -4.43 -10.92
C GLY A 31 -24.02 -4.88 -12.28
N HIS A 32 -22.89 -4.27 -12.67
CA HIS A 32 -22.14 -4.66 -13.86
C HIS A 32 -20.75 -5.17 -13.47
N GLN A 33 -20.17 -5.99 -14.32
CA GLN A 33 -18.76 -6.36 -14.19
C GLN A 33 -17.91 -5.12 -14.47
N VAL A 34 -16.91 -4.89 -13.63
CA VAL A 34 -16.05 -3.71 -13.76
C VAL A 34 -15.17 -3.80 -15.00
N ASP A 35 -14.95 -2.67 -15.66
CA ASP A 35 -14.16 -2.58 -16.88
C ASP A 35 -12.68 -2.92 -16.63
N GLN A 36 -12.16 -2.52 -15.46
CA GLN A 36 -10.76 -2.68 -15.12
C GLN A 36 -10.58 -3.32 -13.74
N ARG A 37 -9.74 -4.36 -13.70
CA ARG A 37 -9.25 -5.00 -12.47
C ARG A 37 -7.78 -4.67 -12.29
N PHE A 38 -7.36 -4.30 -11.09
CA PHE A 38 -5.95 -3.99 -10.87
C PHE A 38 -5.47 -4.32 -9.46
N ALA A 39 -4.15 -4.45 -9.30
CA ALA A 39 -3.50 -4.60 -8.01
C ALA A 39 -2.34 -3.61 -7.88
N ILE A 40 -2.20 -2.97 -6.71
CA ILE A 40 -0.99 -2.28 -6.31
C ILE A 40 -0.08 -3.31 -5.65
N VAL A 41 1.06 -3.57 -6.25
CA VAL A 41 2.05 -4.54 -5.76
C VAL A 41 3.33 -3.81 -5.36
N GLY A 42 3.92 -4.18 -4.24
CA GLY A 42 5.19 -3.58 -3.79
C GLY A 42 5.61 -4.09 -2.42
N ASN A 43 6.56 -3.40 -1.82
CA ASN A 43 6.91 -3.59 -0.42
C ASN A 43 6.06 -2.72 0.51
N ALA A 44 6.00 -3.08 1.79
CA ALA A 44 5.52 -2.18 2.82
C ALA A 44 6.39 -0.89 2.85
N ARG A 45 5.81 0.23 3.25
CA ARG A 45 6.47 1.54 3.42
C ARG A 45 6.99 2.20 2.13
N THR A 46 6.52 1.79 0.98
CA THR A 46 6.80 2.41 -0.33
C THR A 46 5.83 3.54 -0.70
N GLY A 47 4.93 3.96 0.21
CA GLY A 47 3.94 5.00 -0.06
C GLY A 47 2.60 4.46 -0.59
N SER A 48 2.37 3.15 -0.47
CA SER A 48 1.15 2.50 -0.97
C SER A 48 -0.16 3.06 -0.40
N ASN A 49 -0.16 3.53 0.85
CA ASN A 49 -1.33 4.19 1.43
C ASN A 49 -1.58 5.56 0.80
N TYR A 50 -0.53 6.33 0.44
CA TYR A 50 -0.66 7.60 -0.25
C TYR A 50 -1.22 7.42 -1.67
N LEU A 51 -0.70 6.45 -2.42
CA LEU A 51 -1.24 6.09 -3.74
C LEU A 51 -2.70 5.64 -3.63
N LEU A 52 -3.02 4.78 -2.67
CA LEU A 52 -4.38 4.28 -2.45
C LEU A 52 -5.35 5.40 -2.07
N ASP A 53 -4.95 6.32 -1.20
CA ASP A 53 -5.78 7.47 -0.77
C ASP A 53 -6.08 8.40 -1.96
N GLY A 54 -5.07 8.63 -2.82
CA GLY A 54 -5.27 9.40 -4.05
C GLY A 54 -6.24 8.71 -5.03
N LEU A 55 -6.12 7.40 -5.24
CA LEU A 55 -7.05 6.66 -6.11
C LEU A 55 -8.50 6.72 -5.60
N LYS A 56 -8.70 6.71 -4.29
CA LYS A 56 -10.03 6.83 -3.66
C LYS A 56 -10.70 8.20 -3.87
N THR A 57 -9.98 9.21 -4.32
CA THR A 57 -10.58 10.52 -4.65
C THR A 57 -11.48 10.44 -5.88
N SER A 58 -11.21 9.50 -6.80
CA SER A 58 -12.09 9.24 -7.94
C SER A 58 -13.29 8.38 -7.55
N PRO A 59 -14.53 8.85 -7.81
CA PRO A 59 -15.74 8.05 -7.57
C PRO A 59 -15.84 6.81 -8.47
N SER A 60 -15.05 6.75 -9.54
CA SER A 60 -15.02 5.63 -10.48
C SER A 60 -14.09 4.50 -10.04
N ILE A 61 -13.35 4.68 -8.95
CA ILE A 61 -12.40 3.69 -8.46
C ILE A 61 -12.82 3.14 -7.09
N ARG A 62 -12.89 1.82 -6.98
CA ARG A 62 -13.02 1.14 -5.70
C ARG A 62 -11.71 0.49 -5.29
N MET A 63 -11.21 0.82 -4.10
CA MET A 63 -9.95 0.30 -3.57
C MET A 63 -10.15 -0.49 -2.28
N TYR A 64 -9.59 -1.69 -2.28
CA TYR A 64 -9.42 -2.49 -1.08
C TYR A 64 -7.99 -2.37 -0.55
N HIS A 65 -7.84 -2.50 0.77
CA HIS A 65 -6.53 -2.50 1.43
C HIS A 65 -5.82 -3.87 1.26
N GLU A 66 -5.03 -4.26 2.21
CA GLU A 66 -4.19 -5.47 2.22
C GLU A 66 -5.03 -6.72 2.54
N ILE A 67 -5.93 -7.09 1.64
CA ILE A 67 -6.91 -8.17 1.84
C ILE A 67 -6.27 -9.56 1.93
N PHE A 68 -5.04 -9.71 1.42
CA PHE A 68 -4.26 -10.94 1.48
C PHE A 68 -3.25 -10.97 2.63
N ALA A 69 -3.12 -9.91 3.42
CA ALA A 69 -2.30 -9.92 4.62
C ALA A 69 -2.88 -10.85 5.69
N ASP A 70 -2.05 -11.59 6.42
CA ASP A 70 -2.48 -12.60 7.39
C ASP A 70 -3.49 -12.06 8.41
N HIS A 71 -3.26 -10.84 8.92
CA HIS A 71 -4.17 -10.19 9.88
C HIS A 71 -5.52 -9.78 9.29
N ASN A 72 -5.66 -9.73 7.97
CA ASN A 72 -6.90 -9.41 7.25
C ASN A 72 -7.54 -10.65 6.63
N ARG A 73 -6.78 -11.73 6.45
CA ARG A 73 -7.33 -13.00 5.98
C ARG A 73 -8.22 -13.58 7.06
N GLN A 74 -9.48 -13.80 6.72
CA GLN A 74 -10.35 -14.60 7.58
C GLN A 74 -9.89 -16.07 7.49
N VAL A 75 -9.79 -16.72 8.65
CA VAL A 75 -9.44 -18.15 8.72
C VAL A 75 -10.28 -18.96 7.74
N GLY A 76 -9.61 -19.79 6.93
CA GLY A 76 -10.25 -20.65 5.94
C GLY A 76 -10.68 -19.96 4.64
N LYS A 77 -10.29 -18.71 4.39
CA LYS A 77 -10.48 -18.07 3.07
C LYS A 77 -9.27 -18.28 2.17
N GLU A 78 -9.46 -19.13 1.18
CA GLU A 78 -8.51 -19.34 0.10
C GLU A 78 -8.44 -18.13 -0.86
N PHE A 79 -7.35 -18.02 -1.60
CA PHE A 79 -7.09 -16.98 -2.59
C PHE A 79 -8.28 -16.73 -3.51
N ASP A 80 -8.81 -17.79 -4.14
CA ASP A 80 -9.86 -17.69 -5.14
C ASP A 80 -11.16 -17.09 -4.57
N ARG A 81 -11.48 -17.39 -3.32
CA ARG A 81 -12.65 -16.84 -2.64
C ARG A 81 -12.47 -15.36 -2.29
N ILE A 82 -11.27 -14.97 -1.82
CA ILE A 82 -10.95 -13.56 -1.56
C ILE A 82 -10.98 -12.80 -2.88
N PHE A 83 -10.33 -13.32 -3.92
CA PHE A 83 -10.21 -12.69 -5.23
C PHE A 83 -11.61 -12.48 -5.87
N SER A 84 -12.44 -13.51 -5.89
CA SER A 84 -13.80 -13.40 -6.40
C SER A 84 -14.69 -12.43 -5.61
N THR A 85 -14.47 -12.31 -4.30
CA THR A 85 -15.22 -11.36 -3.46
C THR A 85 -14.85 -9.90 -3.78
N VAL A 86 -13.59 -9.62 -4.14
CA VAL A 86 -13.13 -8.28 -4.51
C VAL A 86 -13.75 -7.84 -5.84
N PHE A 87 -13.83 -8.74 -6.79
CA PHE A 87 -14.27 -8.44 -8.16
C PHE A 87 -15.73 -8.84 -8.44
N GLN A 88 -16.58 -8.74 -7.42
CA GLN A 88 -18.03 -8.86 -7.59
C GLN A 88 -18.58 -7.68 -8.41
N PRO A 89 -19.79 -7.83 -9.02
CA PRO A 89 -20.45 -6.74 -9.71
C PRO A 89 -20.57 -5.47 -8.85
N GLU A 90 -20.39 -4.34 -9.46
CA GLU A 90 -20.37 -3.00 -8.83
C GLU A 90 -21.41 -2.07 -9.44
N SER A 91 -21.52 -0.84 -8.91
CA SER A 91 -22.35 0.20 -9.50
C SER A 91 -21.85 0.57 -10.90
N LYS A 92 -22.74 1.03 -11.79
CA LYS A 92 -22.35 1.52 -13.14
C LYS A 92 -21.36 2.68 -13.12
N ALA A 93 -21.24 3.40 -11.99
CA ALA A 93 -20.27 4.47 -11.82
C ALA A 93 -18.84 3.93 -11.57
N THR A 94 -18.70 2.70 -11.03
CA THR A 94 -17.41 2.09 -10.74
C THR A 94 -16.80 1.51 -12.01
N LYS A 95 -15.71 2.09 -12.49
CA LYS A 95 -14.99 1.66 -13.69
C LYS A 95 -13.80 0.74 -13.37
N ALA A 96 -13.15 0.95 -12.25
CA ALA A 96 -12.01 0.17 -11.84
C ALA A 96 -12.13 -0.29 -10.39
N VAL A 97 -11.75 -1.55 -10.15
CA VAL A 97 -11.64 -2.12 -8.80
C VAL A 97 -10.24 -2.66 -8.59
N GLY A 98 -9.66 -2.32 -7.46
CA GLY A 98 -8.31 -2.77 -7.13
C GLY A 98 -8.10 -3.06 -5.67
N PHE A 99 -6.98 -3.71 -5.38
CA PHE A 99 -6.52 -4.01 -4.03
C PHE A 99 -5.01 -3.81 -3.91
N LYS A 100 -4.53 -3.79 -2.69
CA LYS A 100 -3.12 -3.69 -2.38
C LYS A 100 -2.60 -5.02 -1.86
N VAL A 101 -1.44 -5.45 -2.37
CA VAL A 101 -0.76 -6.69 -1.97
C VAL A 101 0.75 -6.44 -1.89
N PHE A 102 1.40 -6.94 -0.83
CA PHE A 102 2.85 -6.92 -0.72
C PHE A 102 3.46 -8.25 -1.13
N TYR A 103 4.76 -8.27 -1.45
CA TYR A 103 5.44 -9.45 -1.98
C TYR A 103 5.31 -10.68 -1.07
N ASN A 104 5.23 -10.47 0.24
CA ASN A 104 5.11 -11.52 1.25
C ASN A 104 3.66 -11.90 1.61
N HIS A 105 2.65 -11.33 0.95
CA HIS A 105 1.25 -11.61 1.26
C HIS A 105 0.71 -12.85 0.54
N LEU A 106 1.39 -13.31 -0.49
CA LEU A 106 0.99 -14.45 -1.29
C LEU A 106 2.07 -15.53 -1.25
N THR A 107 1.64 -16.79 -1.15
CA THR A 107 2.50 -17.95 -1.36
C THR A 107 2.88 -18.06 -2.85
N ASP A 108 3.83 -18.92 -3.20
CA ASP A 108 4.21 -19.09 -4.60
C ASP A 108 3.05 -19.64 -5.46
N ASP A 109 2.25 -20.55 -4.93
CA ASP A 109 1.03 -21.04 -5.61
C ASP A 109 -0.01 -19.93 -5.83
N GLU A 110 -0.19 -19.06 -4.85
CA GLU A 110 -1.09 -17.91 -4.96
C GLU A 110 -0.55 -16.88 -5.95
N TRP A 111 0.77 -16.69 -6.01
CA TRP A 111 1.40 -15.87 -7.05
C TRP A 111 1.14 -16.43 -8.46
N GLN A 112 1.19 -17.75 -8.63
CA GLN A 112 0.83 -18.38 -9.91
C GLN A 112 -0.63 -18.08 -10.28
N LYS A 113 -1.57 -18.23 -9.35
CA LYS A 113 -2.99 -17.89 -9.56
C LYS A 113 -3.17 -16.41 -9.89
N PHE A 114 -2.50 -15.52 -9.16
CA PHE A 114 -2.53 -14.08 -9.41
C PHE A 114 -2.04 -13.75 -10.83
N LEU A 115 -0.95 -14.36 -11.26
CA LEU A 115 -0.36 -14.16 -12.58
C LEU A 115 -1.19 -14.81 -13.71
N ALA A 116 -1.98 -15.83 -13.42
CA ALA A 116 -2.89 -16.43 -14.37
C ALA A 116 -4.05 -15.49 -14.78
N CYS A 117 -4.42 -14.53 -13.92
CA CYS A 117 -5.46 -13.54 -14.20
C CYS A 117 -4.94 -12.47 -15.19
N LYS A 118 -4.97 -12.75 -16.50
CA LYS A 118 -4.34 -11.92 -17.55
C LYS A 118 -4.96 -10.52 -17.67
N ASP A 119 -6.23 -10.36 -17.33
CA ASP A 119 -6.97 -9.09 -17.32
C ASP A 119 -6.69 -8.21 -16.10
N LEU A 120 -5.95 -8.73 -15.10
CA LEU A 120 -5.55 -7.97 -13.93
C LEU A 120 -4.35 -7.07 -14.26
N LYS A 121 -4.54 -5.76 -14.28
CA LYS A 121 -3.46 -4.78 -14.42
C LYS A 121 -2.64 -4.66 -13.14
N ILE A 122 -1.35 -4.43 -13.26
CA ILE A 122 -0.43 -4.33 -12.12
C ILE A 122 0.14 -2.91 -12.04
N ILE A 123 -0.03 -2.25 -10.90
CA ILE A 123 0.70 -1.04 -10.55
C ILE A 123 1.81 -1.47 -9.60
N HIS A 124 3.05 -1.52 -10.09
CA HIS A 124 4.22 -1.91 -9.31
C HIS A 124 4.81 -0.69 -8.63
N LEU A 125 4.57 -0.57 -7.33
CA LEU A 125 5.02 0.57 -6.53
C LEU A 125 6.34 0.27 -5.85
N ILE A 126 7.37 1.03 -6.22
CA ILE A 126 8.71 0.93 -5.65
C ILE A 126 9.12 2.23 -4.96
N ARG A 127 10.11 2.14 -4.10
CA ARG A 127 10.78 3.29 -3.49
C ARG A 127 12.28 3.17 -3.71
N ARG A 128 12.88 4.16 -4.42
CA ARG A 128 14.31 4.12 -4.76
C ARG A 128 15.18 4.06 -3.51
N ASN A 129 14.93 4.95 -2.54
CA ASN A 129 15.67 4.91 -1.28
C ASN A 129 15.13 3.80 -0.35
N ARG A 130 15.71 2.60 -0.49
CA ARG A 130 15.33 1.42 0.30
C ARG A 130 15.70 1.57 1.78
N LEU A 131 16.74 2.35 2.10
CA LEU A 131 17.11 2.67 3.49
C LEU A 131 15.95 3.36 4.21
N ARG A 132 15.34 4.35 3.57
CA ARG A 132 14.12 5.01 4.08
C ARG A 132 12.95 4.03 4.26
N THR A 133 12.86 3.00 3.43
CA THR A 133 11.83 1.96 3.56
C THR A 133 12.06 1.13 4.82
N VAL A 134 13.30 0.66 5.05
CA VAL A 134 13.67 -0.11 6.25
C VAL A 134 13.44 0.72 7.51
N ILE A 135 13.96 1.94 7.56
CA ILE A 135 13.81 2.84 8.72
C ILE A 135 12.32 3.10 9.02
N SER A 136 11.53 3.40 7.99
CA SER A 136 10.10 3.63 8.16
C SER A 136 9.36 2.41 8.68
N LEU A 137 9.78 1.20 8.32
CA LEU A 137 9.22 -0.05 8.80
C LEU A 137 9.56 -0.28 10.28
N GLU A 138 10.83 -0.12 10.66
CA GLU A 138 11.28 -0.24 12.05
C GLU A 138 10.59 0.76 12.98
N ILE A 139 10.43 2.01 12.53
CA ILE A 139 9.68 3.03 13.28
C ILE A 139 8.23 2.60 13.45
N ALA A 140 7.59 2.07 12.41
CA ALA A 140 6.21 1.63 12.49
C ALA A 140 6.03 0.48 13.49
N PHE A 141 6.94 -0.49 13.51
CA PHE A 141 6.94 -1.55 14.53
C PHE A 141 7.17 -1.01 15.94
N LYS A 142 8.16 -0.13 16.13
CA LYS A 142 8.49 0.45 17.44
C LYS A 142 7.36 1.31 17.99
N THR A 143 6.66 2.07 17.14
CA THR A 143 5.67 3.06 17.57
C THR A 143 4.24 2.57 17.50
N GLY A 144 3.97 1.50 16.73
CA GLY A 144 2.63 1.06 16.35
C GLY A 144 1.93 2.00 15.36
N GLN A 145 2.64 3.01 14.82
CA GLN A 145 2.06 4.02 13.93
C GLN A 145 2.31 3.66 12.46
N TRP A 146 1.28 3.14 11.79
CA TRP A 146 1.36 2.71 10.40
C TRP A 146 0.97 3.79 9.38
N THR A 147 0.14 4.76 9.79
CA THR A 147 -0.31 5.89 8.95
C THR A 147 -0.31 7.18 9.74
N GLN A 148 -0.16 8.32 9.07
CA GLN A 148 -0.28 9.65 9.68
C GLN A 148 -1.28 10.47 8.88
N SER A 149 -2.38 10.84 9.55
CA SER A 149 -3.37 11.76 8.99
C SER A 149 -2.89 13.21 9.13
N SER A 150 -3.31 14.06 8.22
CA SER A 150 -3.10 15.52 8.32
C SER A 150 -3.74 16.16 9.56
N LYS A 151 -4.68 15.45 10.20
CA LYS A 151 -5.39 15.88 11.42
C LYS A 151 -4.79 15.34 12.71
N ALA A 152 -3.67 14.57 12.64
CA ALA A 152 -3.03 14.03 13.84
C ALA A 152 -2.46 15.15 14.72
N ASN A 153 -2.68 15.02 16.05
CA ASN A 153 -2.19 15.99 17.02
C ASN A 153 -0.66 15.90 17.15
N PRO A 154 0.09 17.01 17.05
CA PRO A 154 1.55 17.02 17.21
C PRO A 154 2.04 16.44 18.54
N SER A 155 1.26 16.50 19.61
CA SER A 155 1.61 15.93 20.94
C SER A 155 1.66 14.39 20.96
N GLU A 156 1.15 13.70 19.95
CA GLU A 156 1.23 12.24 19.81
C GLU A 156 2.48 11.73 19.08
N ILE A 157 3.45 12.62 18.78
CA ILE A 157 4.69 12.25 18.10
C ILE A 157 5.54 11.42 19.04
N LYS A 158 5.52 10.10 18.85
CA LYS A 158 6.39 9.16 19.59
C LYS A 158 7.85 9.35 19.17
N VAL A 159 8.77 9.10 20.09
CA VAL A 159 10.22 9.11 19.79
C VAL A 159 10.54 8.08 18.71
N LYS A 160 10.94 8.55 17.53
CA LYS A 160 11.16 7.73 16.33
C LYS A 160 12.60 7.22 16.18
N ARG A 161 13.54 7.64 17.03
CA ARG A 161 14.96 7.30 16.88
C ARG A 161 15.22 5.80 17.03
N LEU A 162 16.04 5.26 16.16
CA LEU A 162 16.39 3.84 16.07
C LEU A 162 17.88 3.63 16.31
N LEU A 163 18.23 2.61 17.05
CA LEU A 163 19.57 2.01 17.02
C LEU A 163 19.56 0.90 15.99
N MET A 164 20.39 1.03 14.95
CA MET A 164 20.44 0.10 13.83
C MET A 164 21.70 -0.77 13.89
N GLU A 165 21.57 -2.05 13.64
CA GLU A 165 22.70 -2.95 13.46
C GLU A 165 23.09 -2.96 11.96
N PRO A 166 24.30 -2.50 11.56
CA PRO A 166 24.65 -2.31 10.16
C PRO A 166 24.57 -3.59 9.32
N SER A 167 25.00 -4.74 9.85
CA SER A 167 24.95 -6.02 9.14
C SER A 167 23.53 -6.48 8.84
N LYS A 168 22.61 -6.34 9.81
CA LYS A 168 21.20 -6.64 9.61
C LYS A 168 20.53 -5.67 8.66
N LEU A 169 20.94 -4.39 8.70
CA LEU A 169 20.45 -3.38 7.78
C LEU A 169 20.80 -3.72 6.33
N ILE A 170 22.07 -4.02 6.05
CA ILE A 170 22.55 -4.38 4.71
C ILE A 170 21.77 -5.59 4.19
N LYS A 171 21.64 -6.65 4.99
CA LYS A 171 20.85 -7.83 4.62
C LYS A 171 19.40 -7.50 4.26
N ARG A 172 18.78 -6.57 4.98
CA ARG A 172 17.41 -6.12 4.68
C ARG A 172 17.32 -5.33 3.38
N LEU A 173 18.32 -4.50 3.09
CA LEU A 173 18.39 -3.77 1.82
C LEU A 173 18.50 -4.74 0.64
N GLU A 174 19.34 -5.79 0.77
CA GLU A 174 19.48 -6.87 -0.19
C GLU A 174 18.16 -7.62 -0.40
N GLN A 175 17.46 -7.98 0.67
CA GLN A 175 16.16 -8.65 0.58
C GLN A 175 15.09 -7.81 -0.14
N ILE A 176 15.07 -6.48 0.07
CA ILE A 176 14.15 -5.59 -0.65
C ILE A 176 14.52 -5.57 -2.14
N GLU A 177 15.80 -5.46 -2.47
CA GLU A 177 16.29 -5.44 -3.85
C GLU A 177 15.96 -6.74 -4.59
N GLU A 178 16.20 -7.89 -3.95
CA GLU A 178 15.86 -9.20 -4.47
C GLU A 178 14.34 -9.37 -4.67
N GLY A 179 13.54 -8.91 -3.70
CA GLY A 179 12.08 -8.92 -3.80
C GLY A 179 11.57 -8.10 -4.99
N GLU A 180 12.13 -6.91 -5.22
CA GLU A 180 11.79 -6.07 -6.38
C GLU A 180 12.22 -6.72 -7.71
N ALA A 181 13.42 -7.31 -7.76
CA ALA A 181 13.91 -8.01 -8.94
C ALA A 181 13.04 -9.24 -9.26
N THR A 182 12.70 -10.02 -8.25
CA THR A 182 11.80 -11.18 -8.38
C THR A 182 10.41 -10.75 -8.88
N ALA A 183 9.86 -9.65 -8.35
CA ALA A 183 8.58 -9.12 -8.79
C ALA A 183 8.63 -8.70 -10.27
N ARG A 184 9.66 -7.95 -10.69
CA ARG A 184 9.85 -7.56 -12.09
C ARG A 184 9.97 -8.79 -13.02
N ALA A 185 10.69 -9.82 -12.60
CA ALA A 185 10.81 -11.06 -13.36
C ALA A 185 9.43 -11.77 -13.49
N ARG A 186 8.66 -11.85 -12.41
CA ARG A 186 7.31 -12.42 -12.40
C ARG A 186 6.34 -11.65 -13.31
N PHE A 187 6.54 -10.35 -13.47
CA PHE A 187 5.65 -9.46 -14.23
C PHE A 187 6.05 -9.27 -15.70
N ARG A 188 7.12 -9.91 -16.18
CA ARG A 188 7.69 -9.69 -17.53
C ARG A 188 6.65 -9.72 -18.64
N ASP A 189 5.70 -10.67 -18.57
CA ASP A 189 4.68 -10.87 -19.60
C ASP A 189 3.32 -10.29 -19.19
N ARG A 190 3.34 -9.24 -18.36
CA ARG A 190 2.13 -8.61 -17.83
C ARG A 190 2.07 -7.13 -18.21
N GLN A 191 0.84 -6.60 -18.23
CA GLN A 191 0.67 -5.15 -18.27
C GLN A 191 1.04 -4.58 -16.88
N VAL A 192 2.11 -3.81 -16.82
CA VAL A 192 2.63 -3.22 -15.59
C VAL A 192 2.86 -1.73 -15.79
N LEU A 193 2.36 -0.94 -14.86
CA LEU A 193 2.78 0.45 -14.66
C LEU A 193 3.66 0.51 -13.42
N GLU A 194 4.96 0.79 -13.60
CA GLU A 194 5.84 1.04 -12.46
C GLU A 194 5.64 2.48 -11.96
N VAL A 195 5.36 2.62 -10.67
CA VAL A 195 5.21 3.91 -9.97
C VAL A 195 6.32 4.02 -8.95
N VAL A 196 7.07 5.12 -9.01
CA VAL A 196 8.18 5.40 -8.10
C VAL A 196 7.70 6.37 -7.03
N TYR A 197 7.91 6.02 -5.75
CA TYR A 197 7.46 6.83 -4.60
C TYR A 197 7.98 8.27 -4.65
N GLU A 198 9.26 8.46 -4.99
CA GLU A 198 9.88 9.77 -5.06
C GLU A 198 9.23 10.67 -6.12
N GLU A 199 8.83 10.09 -7.25
CA GLU A 199 8.08 10.79 -8.30
C GLU A 199 6.64 11.07 -7.88
N LEU A 200 6.00 10.09 -7.24
CA LEU A 200 4.64 10.21 -6.70
C LEU A 200 4.53 11.39 -5.71
N VAL A 201 5.55 11.60 -4.88
CA VAL A 201 5.57 12.72 -3.90
C VAL A 201 5.98 14.03 -4.55
N LYS A 202 6.94 14.02 -5.51
CA LYS A 202 7.45 15.21 -6.17
C LYS A 202 6.45 15.79 -7.18
N SER A 203 5.76 14.93 -7.91
CA SER A 203 4.87 15.32 -9.02
C SER A 203 3.57 14.50 -8.99
N PRO A 204 2.78 14.59 -7.91
CA PRO A 204 1.61 13.73 -7.72
C PRO A 204 0.61 13.84 -8.87
N LYS A 205 0.36 15.05 -9.37
CA LYS A 205 -0.57 15.27 -10.48
C LYS A 205 -0.21 14.43 -11.71
N SER A 206 1.03 14.50 -12.16
CA SER A 206 1.51 13.76 -13.35
C SER A 206 1.44 12.24 -13.14
N VAL A 207 1.83 11.76 -11.95
CA VAL A 207 1.77 10.32 -11.65
C VAL A 207 0.33 9.81 -11.61
N PHE A 208 -0.59 10.55 -10.96
CA PHE A 208 -2.00 10.15 -10.94
C PHE A 208 -2.69 10.27 -12.30
N GLU A 209 -2.30 11.22 -13.15
CA GLU A 209 -2.73 11.28 -14.56
C GLU A 209 -2.29 10.02 -15.32
N SER A 210 -1.01 9.60 -15.18
CA SER A 210 -0.51 8.36 -15.78
C SER A 210 -1.25 7.12 -15.28
N VAL A 211 -1.53 7.05 -13.98
CA VAL A 211 -2.33 5.96 -13.41
C VAL A 211 -3.76 5.99 -13.94
N GLY A 212 -4.38 7.17 -14.06
CA GLY A 212 -5.71 7.33 -14.62
C GLY A 212 -5.79 6.84 -16.06
N ILE A 213 -4.84 7.23 -16.90
CA ILE A 213 -4.72 6.76 -18.31
C ILE A 213 -4.56 5.23 -18.33
N TYR A 214 -3.65 4.70 -17.50
CA TYR A 214 -3.40 3.26 -17.41
C TYR A 214 -4.65 2.46 -17.02
N LEU A 215 -5.45 2.97 -16.09
CA LEU A 215 -6.69 2.34 -15.63
C LEU A 215 -7.91 2.70 -16.49
N GLY A 216 -7.81 3.65 -17.42
CA GLY A 216 -8.95 4.12 -18.21
C GLY A 216 -9.98 4.89 -17.36
N VAL A 217 -9.54 5.61 -16.34
CA VAL A 217 -10.41 6.35 -15.41
C VAL A 217 -9.98 7.81 -15.30
N ASN A 218 -10.95 8.66 -14.95
CA ASN A 218 -10.74 10.09 -14.73
C ASN A 218 -11.09 10.50 -13.29
N GLY A 219 -10.82 11.75 -12.93
CA GLY A 219 -11.27 12.36 -11.69
C GLY A 219 -10.46 11.94 -10.46
N ILE A 220 -9.21 11.49 -10.65
CA ILE A 220 -8.27 11.35 -9.53
C ILE A 220 -7.73 12.75 -9.20
N ASP A 221 -7.95 13.21 -7.99
CA ASP A 221 -7.54 14.53 -7.52
C ASP A 221 -6.56 14.45 -6.34
N PRO A 222 -5.24 14.56 -6.62
CA PRO A 222 -4.22 14.49 -5.56
C PRO A 222 -4.35 15.56 -4.48
N ALA A 223 -5.02 16.68 -4.75
CA ALA A 223 -5.21 17.74 -3.77
C ALA A 223 -6.13 17.32 -2.60
N GLN A 224 -6.93 16.26 -2.79
CA GLN A 224 -7.81 15.73 -1.76
C GLN A 224 -7.13 14.68 -0.86
N ILE A 225 -5.86 14.33 -1.12
CA ILE A 225 -5.12 13.36 -0.29
C ILE A 225 -4.91 13.94 1.11
N ARG A 226 -5.31 13.17 2.13
CA ARG A 226 -5.25 13.60 3.54
C ARG A 226 -4.05 13.04 4.29
N LEU A 227 -3.28 12.16 3.66
CA LEU A 227 -2.11 11.55 4.26
C LEU A 227 -0.88 12.44 4.15
N ARG A 228 -0.03 12.43 5.18
CA ARG A 228 1.26 13.11 5.21
C ARG A 228 2.41 12.10 5.26
N ARG A 229 3.59 12.54 4.85
CA ARG A 229 4.84 11.79 5.03
C ARG A 229 5.06 11.55 6.52
N GLN A 230 5.21 10.28 6.92
CA GLN A 230 5.32 9.91 8.34
C GLN A 230 6.66 10.24 8.97
N ASN A 231 7.74 10.10 8.22
CA ASN A 231 9.12 10.28 8.71
C ASN A 231 9.84 11.28 7.80
N PRO A 232 9.51 12.61 7.91
CA PRO A 232 10.15 13.66 7.11
C PRO A 232 11.55 14.01 7.61
N GLU A 233 11.90 13.58 8.84
CA GLU A 233 13.16 13.87 9.51
C GLU A 233 14.34 13.32 8.70
N THR A 234 15.55 13.89 8.89
CA THR A 234 16.78 13.39 8.25
C THR A 234 17.19 12.03 8.80
N LEU A 235 18.06 11.30 8.09
CA LEU A 235 18.57 10.01 8.55
C LEU A 235 19.34 10.17 9.87
N GLN A 236 20.11 11.24 10.02
CA GLN A 236 20.84 11.59 11.26
C GLN A 236 19.90 11.80 12.45
N GLN A 237 18.72 12.35 12.22
CA GLN A 237 17.71 12.53 13.26
C GLN A 237 17.01 11.22 13.63
N LEU A 238 16.86 10.29 12.68
CA LEU A 238 16.14 9.03 12.88
C LEU A 238 17.04 7.90 13.38
N ILE A 239 18.34 7.91 13.09
CA ILE A 239 19.28 6.84 13.46
C ILE A 239 20.20 7.33 14.58
N ILE A 240 20.23 6.62 15.71
CA ILE A 240 21.04 6.98 16.88
C ILE A 240 22.53 6.84 16.58
N ASN A 241 22.93 5.73 15.97
CA ASN A 241 24.29 5.40 15.57
C ASN A 241 24.52 5.69 14.08
N TYR A 242 24.11 6.86 13.61
CA TYR A 242 24.15 7.22 12.19
C TYR A 242 25.53 7.07 11.57
N GLU A 243 26.60 7.52 12.24
CA GLU A 243 27.97 7.47 11.68
C GLU A 243 28.45 6.03 11.46
N GLU A 244 28.09 5.09 12.37
CA GLU A 244 28.40 3.68 12.20
C GLU A 244 27.66 3.08 10.99
N VAL A 245 26.36 3.38 10.87
CA VAL A 245 25.53 2.96 9.73
C VAL A 245 26.06 3.57 8.43
N ALA A 246 26.38 4.87 8.42
CA ALA A 246 26.89 5.55 7.25
C ALA A 246 28.25 4.98 6.81
N ALA A 247 29.16 4.69 7.75
CA ALA A 247 30.44 4.05 7.45
C ALA A 247 30.26 2.66 6.79
N ALA A 248 29.32 1.86 7.29
CA ALA A 248 29.03 0.56 6.71
C ALA A 248 28.42 0.64 5.30
N LEU A 249 27.55 1.64 5.05
CA LEU A 249 26.91 1.83 3.75
C LEU A 249 27.87 2.43 2.70
N ARG A 250 28.78 3.36 3.08
CA ARG A 250 29.80 3.91 2.16
C ARG A 250 30.72 2.85 1.57
N ASN A 251 30.91 1.74 2.26
CA ASN A 251 31.69 0.60 1.77
C ASN A 251 30.82 -0.46 1.05
N SER A 252 29.59 -0.10 0.65
CA SER A 252 28.66 -0.99 0.00
C SER A 252 28.01 -0.33 -1.24
N ARG A 253 27.30 -1.13 -2.04
CA ARG A 253 26.51 -0.62 -3.18
C ARG A 253 25.31 0.24 -2.78
N PHE A 254 25.06 0.45 -1.49
CA PHE A 254 23.94 1.21 -0.94
C PHE A 254 24.31 2.62 -0.46
N GLU A 255 25.53 3.09 -0.79
CA GLU A 255 26.02 4.42 -0.42
C GLU A 255 25.09 5.54 -0.87
N GLU A 256 24.52 5.43 -2.07
CA GLU A 256 23.58 6.39 -2.65
C GLU A 256 22.35 6.69 -1.77
N TYR A 257 21.98 5.80 -0.83
CA TYR A 257 20.84 6.02 0.06
C TYR A 257 21.11 6.97 1.21
N LEU A 258 22.36 7.36 1.42
CA LEU A 258 22.76 8.32 2.46
C LEU A 258 22.46 9.78 2.08
N ASP A 259 22.36 10.07 0.77
CA ASP A 259 22.22 11.43 0.22
C ASP A 259 20.77 11.97 0.25
N ASN A 260 19.88 11.36 1.03
CA ASN A 260 18.46 11.74 1.09
C ASN A 260 17.97 12.08 2.48
#